data_1330cf91467f144263d055e48c7ba612
#
_entry.id   1330cf91467f144263d055e48c7ba612
#
_cell.length_a   1.000
_cell.length_b   1.000
_cell.length_c   1.000
_cell.angle_alpha   90.00
_cell.angle_beta   90.00
_cell.angle_gamma   90.00
#
_symmetry.space_group_name_H-M   'P 1'
#
loop_
_entity.id
_entity.type
_entity.pdbx_description
1 polymer ?
#
loop_
_entity_poly.entity_id
_entity_poly.type
_entity_poly.pdbx_seq_one_letter_code
_entity_poly.pdbx_strand_id
1 'polypeptide(L)' 'MEALLNILNELHPEVDFETATGLIDDKVLDSFDIVTIVAEIDAEYDVQIPAVELTPENFNSAQALYALVEKLLDE' A
#
# COMPACT_ATOMS: atom_id res chain seq x y z
N MET A 1 11.06 -0.69 2.38
CA MET A 1 10.01 0.17 2.97
C MET A 1 10.07 1.62 2.47
N GLU A 2 11.26 2.12 2.25
CA GLU A 2 11.42 3.50 1.79
C GLU A 2 10.74 3.78 0.45
N ALA A 3 10.90 2.89 -0.52
CA ALA A 3 10.25 3.06 -1.82
C ALA A 3 8.74 3.06 -1.70
N LEU A 4 8.19 2.19 -0.85
CA LEU A 4 6.76 2.15 -0.61
C LEU A 4 6.26 3.43 0.06
N LEU A 5 7.00 3.93 1.05
CA LEU A 5 6.64 5.19 1.70
C LEU A 5 6.66 6.35 0.70
N ASN A 6 7.61 6.35 -0.23
CA ASN A 6 7.66 7.37 -1.27
C ASN A 6 6.43 7.31 -2.18
N ILE A 7 5.99 6.11 -2.54
CA ILE A 7 4.78 5.93 -3.33
C ILE A 7 3.57 6.52 -2.61
N LEU A 8 3.42 6.17 -1.33
CA LEU A 8 2.30 6.64 -0.54
C LEU A 8 2.34 8.15 -0.33
N ASN A 9 3.53 8.70 -0.07
CA ASN A 9 3.70 10.14 0.14
C ASN A 9 3.41 10.96 -1.10
N GLU A 10 3.64 10.42 -2.28
CA GLU A 10 3.28 11.12 -3.53
C GLU A 10 1.78 11.24 -3.70
N LEU A 11 1.04 10.24 -3.24
CA LEU A 11 -0.43 10.26 -3.32
C LEU A 11 -1.04 11.18 -2.28
N HIS A 12 -0.55 11.11 -1.05
CA HIS A 12 -1.09 11.86 0.08
C HIS A 12 0.04 12.43 0.92
N PRO A 13 0.68 13.54 0.46
CA PRO A 13 1.84 14.09 1.17
C PRO A 13 1.51 14.62 2.57
N GLU A 14 0.23 14.86 2.86
CA GLU A 14 -0.22 15.35 4.17
C GLU A 14 -0.32 14.25 5.22
N VAL A 15 -0.19 12.98 4.82
CA VAL A 15 -0.34 11.85 5.75
C VAL A 15 1.04 11.34 6.16
N ASP A 16 1.20 11.06 7.46
CA ASP A 16 2.41 10.43 7.98
C ASP A 16 2.22 8.91 7.95
N PHE A 17 2.62 8.30 6.85
CA PHE A 17 2.41 6.86 6.65
C PHE A 17 3.26 5.98 7.55
N GLU A 18 4.32 6.54 8.16
CA GLU A 18 5.13 5.77 9.09
C GLU A 18 4.38 5.41 10.37
N THR A 19 3.45 6.27 10.77
CA THR A 19 2.68 6.08 12.01
C THR A 19 1.20 5.87 11.79
N ALA A 20 0.68 6.21 10.62
CA ALA A 20 -0.76 6.12 10.36
C ALA A 20 -1.22 4.68 10.29
N THR A 21 -2.37 4.42 10.90
CA THR A 21 -3.08 3.14 10.82
C THR A 21 -4.52 3.44 10.41
N GLY A 22 -5.26 2.38 10.06
CA GLY A 22 -6.66 2.58 9.67
C GLY A 22 -6.82 3.37 8.38
N LEU A 23 -5.87 3.27 7.45
CA LEU A 23 -5.90 4.04 6.20
C LEU A 23 -7.18 3.78 5.41
N ILE A 24 -7.69 2.57 5.44
CA ILE A 24 -8.94 2.21 4.76
C ILE A 24 -10.13 2.53 5.67
N ASP A 25 -10.05 2.15 6.95
CA ASP A 25 -11.14 2.34 7.90
C ASP A 25 -11.47 3.82 8.09
N ASP A 26 -10.47 4.68 8.09
CA ASP A 26 -10.63 6.12 8.25
C ASP A 26 -10.81 6.84 6.91
N LYS A 27 -10.88 6.08 5.82
CA LYS A 27 -11.10 6.60 4.46
C LYS A 27 -10.00 7.56 4.00
N VAL A 28 -8.79 7.35 4.48
CA VAL A 28 -7.61 8.07 3.99
C VAL A 28 -7.33 7.63 2.56
N LEU A 29 -7.43 6.32 2.30
CA LEU A 29 -7.29 5.75 0.97
C LEU A 29 -8.66 5.29 0.47
N ASP A 30 -8.99 5.63 -0.76
CA ASP A 30 -10.21 5.14 -1.42
C ASP A 30 -9.84 4.08 -2.47
N SER A 31 -10.84 3.57 -3.19
CA SER A 31 -10.61 2.51 -4.17
C SER A 31 -9.72 2.98 -5.32
N PHE A 32 -9.79 4.25 -5.68
CA PHE A 32 -8.93 4.82 -6.72
C PHE A 32 -7.47 4.82 -6.25
N ASP A 33 -7.24 5.21 -5.00
CA ASP A 33 -5.90 5.20 -4.42
C ASP A 33 -5.33 3.78 -4.37
N ILE A 34 -6.16 2.79 -4.03
CA ILE A 34 -5.74 1.39 -3.99
C ILE A 34 -5.26 0.94 -5.37
N VAL A 35 -6.01 1.26 -6.42
CA VAL A 35 -5.63 0.91 -7.79
C VAL A 35 -4.29 1.53 -8.16
N THR A 36 -4.11 2.81 -7.80
CA THR A 36 -2.86 3.51 -8.07
C THR A 36 -1.69 2.88 -7.32
N ILE A 37 -1.89 2.56 -6.04
CA ILE A 37 -0.87 1.92 -5.22
C ILE A 37 -0.47 0.57 -5.80
N VAL A 38 -1.44 -0.22 -6.22
CA VAL A 38 -1.18 -1.54 -6.82
C VAL A 38 -0.31 -1.39 -8.06
N ALA A 39 -0.65 -0.43 -8.93
CA ALA A 39 0.11 -0.20 -10.15
C ALA A 39 1.54 0.26 -9.85
N GLU A 40 1.70 1.14 -8.87
CA GLU A 40 3.02 1.65 -8.49
C GLU A 40 3.89 0.55 -7.85
N ILE A 41 3.29 -0.30 -7.03
CA ILE A 41 4.00 -1.43 -6.42
C ILE A 41 4.44 -2.42 -7.49
N ASP A 42 3.57 -2.70 -8.46
CA ASP A 42 3.92 -3.57 -9.58
C ASP A 42 5.17 -3.04 -10.30
N ALA A 43 5.17 -1.74 -10.58
CA ALA A 43 6.28 -1.12 -11.29
C ALA A 43 7.57 -1.08 -10.46
N GLU A 44 7.44 -0.80 -9.15
CA GLU A 44 8.62 -0.61 -8.29
C GLU A 44 9.23 -1.92 -7.82
N TYR A 45 8.40 -2.89 -7.48
CA TYR A 45 8.85 -4.15 -6.89
C TYR A 45 8.76 -5.33 -7.85
N ASP A 46 8.20 -5.12 -9.03
CA ASP A 46 7.97 -6.17 -10.02
C ASP A 46 7.16 -7.33 -9.43
N VAL A 47 6.08 -6.99 -8.72
CA VAL A 47 5.16 -7.96 -8.15
C VAL A 47 3.74 -7.57 -8.53
N GLN A 48 2.87 -8.58 -8.68
CA GLN A 48 1.45 -8.35 -8.92
C GLN A 48 0.67 -8.74 -7.67
N ILE A 49 -0.15 -7.81 -7.19
CA ILE A 49 -1.00 -8.07 -6.02
C ILE A 49 -2.28 -8.75 -6.52
N PRO A 50 -2.54 -10.00 -6.12
CA PRO A 50 -3.77 -10.68 -6.55
C PRO A 50 -5.00 -10.00 -5.95
N ALA A 51 -6.12 -10.10 -6.66
CA ALA A 51 -7.36 -9.47 -6.21
C ALA A 51 -7.79 -9.95 -4.81
N VAL A 52 -7.50 -11.20 -4.47
CA VAL A 52 -7.86 -11.76 -3.16
C VAL A 52 -7.12 -11.09 -2.00
N GLU A 53 -6.01 -10.41 -2.30
CA GLU A 53 -5.22 -9.71 -1.29
C GLU A 53 -5.62 -8.23 -1.16
N LEU A 54 -6.54 -7.76 -1.98
CA LEU A 54 -7.02 -6.38 -1.93
C LEU A 54 -8.06 -6.23 -0.83
N THR A 55 -7.61 -6.33 0.41
CA THR A 55 -8.46 -6.27 1.60
C THR A 55 -8.09 -5.07 2.45
N PRO A 56 -9.03 -4.54 3.25
CA PRO A 56 -8.69 -3.43 4.16
C PRO A 56 -7.54 -3.78 5.10
N GLU A 57 -7.46 -5.02 5.56
CA GLU A 57 -6.41 -5.47 6.47
C GLU A 57 -5.02 -5.28 5.88
N ASN A 58 -4.86 -5.50 4.58
CA ASN A 58 -3.57 -5.38 3.92
C ASN A 58 -3.22 -3.93 3.58
N PHE A 59 -4.21 -3.05 3.53
CA PHE A 59 -4.03 -1.67 3.08
C PHE A 59 -4.24 -0.63 4.18
N ASN A 60 -4.49 -1.07 5.42
CA ASN A 60 -4.77 -0.15 6.53
C ASN A 60 -3.54 0.59 7.04
N SER A 61 -2.34 0.10 6.74
CA SER A 61 -1.11 0.78 7.16
C SER A 61 0.00 0.48 6.17
N ALA A 62 1.02 1.33 6.16
CA ALA A 62 2.20 1.09 5.33
C ALA A 62 2.90 -0.20 5.74
N GLN A 63 2.93 -0.50 7.04
CA GLN A 63 3.53 -1.71 7.55
C GLN A 63 2.82 -2.97 7.05
N ALA A 64 1.48 -2.95 7.05
CA ALA A 64 0.70 -4.08 6.55
C ALA A 64 0.91 -4.27 5.05
N LEU A 65 0.95 -3.18 4.31
CA LEU A 65 1.15 -3.21 2.88
C LEU A 65 2.55 -3.72 2.54
N TYR A 66 3.55 -3.29 3.29
CA TYR A 66 4.92 -3.75 3.08
C TYR A 66 5.06 -5.24 3.38
N ALA A 67 4.39 -5.73 4.43
CA ALA A 67 4.37 -7.15 4.74
C ALA A 67 3.79 -7.96 3.59
N LEU A 68 2.74 -7.44 2.94
CA LEU A 68 2.17 -8.08 1.76
C LEU A 68 3.17 -8.12 0.61
N VAL A 69 3.87 -7.01 0.37
CA VAL A 69 4.89 -6.95 -0.69
C VAL A 69 5.99 -7.98 -0.43
N GLU A 70 6.48 -8.06 0.80
CA GLU A 70 7.52 -9.02 1.15
C GLU A 70 7.06 -10.47 0.95
N LYS A 71 5.81 -10.76 1.31
CA LYS A 71 5.23 -12.07 1.10
C LYS A 71 5.21 -12.43 -0.39
N LEU A 72 4.82 -11.49 -1.23
CA LEU A 72 4.76 -11.72 -2.67
C LEU A 72 6.13 -11.87 -3.30
N LEU A 73 7.12 -11.16 -2.77
CA LEU A 73 8.51 -11.28 -3.25
C LEU A 73 9.10 -12.65 -2.92
N ASP A 74 8.65 -13.28 -1.83
CA ASP A 74 9.13 -14.60 -1.40
C ASP A 74 8.44 -15.75 -2.11
N GLU A 75 7.38 -15.51 -2.83
CA GLU A 75 6.65 -16.57 -3.54
C GLU A 75 7.33 -17.07 -4.82
#